data_30e462f230ca98dc07f4d71ac8faed11
#
_entry.id   30e462f230ca98dc07f4d71ac8faed11
#
_cell.length_a   1.000
_cell.length_b   1.000
_cell.length_c   1.000
_cell.angle_alpha   90.00
_cell.angle_beta   90.00
_cell.angle_gamma   90.00
#
_symmetry.space_group_name_H-M   'P 1'
#
loop_
_entity.id
_entity.type
_entity.pdbx_description
1 polymer ?
#
loop_
_entity_poly.entity_id
_entity_poly.type
_entity_poly.pdbx_seq_one_letter_code
_entity_poly.pdbx_strand_id
1 'polypeptide(L)'
;RTPAQPASQQAPAAAAQPAYIPTETRADPNLPRTSFGHPSIEGAWGSNWVLPLEASARTPMLVLPEAAAKQMAAAYAKGVGDALDRQLDPEVPETMRQVEGLPLVRGERRTRAVVIPANGMLPYTPAARAEAERGQRDGGYDNIEERPNWERCVRSLGQPPVFPIGSGNPREFIQTPDQIVVHTEYGGEARIIPYTDTHKPKMFWGLLGDAIARWEGNTLVIETVG
;
A
#
# COMPACT_ATOMS: atom_id res chain seq x y z
N ARG A 1 16.92 17.44 47.88
CA ARG A 1 15.64 16.70 47.80
C ARG A 1 15.25 16.67 46.32
N THR A 2 15.40 15.51 45.68
CA THR A 2 15.00 15.26 44.32
C THR A 2 13.47 15.08 44.27
N PRO A 3 12.73 15.76 43.39
CA PRO A 3 11.30 15.52 43.28
C PRO A 3 11.01 14.18 42.69
N ALA A 4 10.05 13.45 43.29
CA ALA A 4 9.59 12.15 42.84
C ALA A 4 8.88 12.27 41.47
N GLN A 5 9.25 11.43 40.54
CA GLN A 5 8.55 11.27 39.28
C GLN A 5 7.13 10.72 39.53
N PRO A 6 6.10 11.28 38.89
CA PRO A 6 4.76 10.70 38.97
C PRO A 6 4.74 9.32 38.27
N ALA A 7 4.12 8.35 38.95
CA ALA A 7 3.90 7.01 38.42
C ALA A 7 3.13 7.07 37.11
N SER A 8 3.68 6.45 36.07
CA SER A 8 3.03 6.26 34.80
C SER A 8 1.77 5.41 34.99
N GLN A 9 0.59 6.00 34.84
CA GLN A 9 -0.66 5.24 34.72
C GLN A 9 -0.59 4.42 33.45
N GLN A 10 -0.40 3.12 33.59
CA GLN A 10 -0.57 2.16 32.51
C GLN A 10 -2.02 2.23 32.02
N ALA A 11 -2.20 2.59 30.75
CA ALA A 11 -3.49 2.47 30.09
C ALA A 11 -3.99 1.01 30.18
N PRO A 12 -5.30 0.78 30.41
CA PRO A 12 -5.84 -0.57 30.48
C PRO A 12 -5.50 -1.31 29.18
N ALA A 13 -4.99 -2.53 29.33
CA ALA A 13 -4.70 -3.41 28.20
C ALA A 13 -5.98 -3.58 27.38
N ALA A 14 -5.97 -3.13 26.15
CA ALA A 14 -7.06 -3.35 25.22
C ALA A 14 -7.29 -4.86 25.12
N ALA A 15 -8.54 -5.30 25.29
CA ALA A 15 -8.92 -6.70 25.16
C ALA A 15 -8.36 -7.21 23.82
N ALA A 16 -7.62 -8.32 23.86
CA ALA A 16 -7.02 -8.91 22.68
C ALA A 16 -8.15 -9.26 21.68
N GLN A 17 -8.25 -8.48 20.62
CA GLN A 17 -9.11 -8.85 19.51
C GLN A 17 -8.50 -10.09 18.84
N PRO A 18 -9.35 -11.04 18.37
CA PRO A 18 -8.84 -12.22 17.71
C PRO A 18 -7.95 -11.79 16.54
N ALA A 19 -6.76 -12.37 16.47
CA ALA A 19 -5.84 -12.12 15.36
C ALA A 19 -6.58 -12.39 14.05
N TYR A 20 -6.53 -11.45 13.11
CA TYR A 20 -7.04 -11.70 11.77
C TYR A 20 -6.25 -12.86 11.16
N ILE A 21 -6.91 -14.00 11.03
CA ILE A 21 -6.37 -15.14 10.29
C ILE A 21 -6.84 -14.96 8.84
N PRO A 22 -5.91 -14.71 7.90
CA PRO A 22 -6.27 -14.66 6.51
C PRO A 22 -6.93 -15.98 6.11
N THR A 23 -8.15 -15.92 5.58
CA THR A 23 -8.78 -17.11 4.98
C THR A 23 -7.86 -17.59 3.88
N GLU A 24 -7.39 -18.83 3.95
CA GLU A 24 -6.55 -19.41 2.91
C GLU A 24 -7.25 -19.25 1.56
N THR A 25 -6.59 -18.57 0.63
CA THR A 25 -7.10 -18.46 -0.72
C THR A 25 -6.97 -19.85 -1.34
N ARG A 26 -8.10 -20.51 -1.57
CA ARG A 26 -8.10 -21.80 -2.24
C ARG A 26 -7.41 -21.64 -3.59
N ALA A 27 -6.39 -22.43 -3.86
CA ALA A 27 -5.71 -22.40 -5.13
C ALA A 27 -6.73 -22.61 -6.25
N ASP A 28 -6.85 -21.65 -7.17
CA ASP A 28 -7.65 -21.84 -8.38
C ASP A 28 -6.84 -22.73 -9.35
N PRO A 29 -7.31 -23.94 -9.66
CA PRO A 29 -6.60 -24.82 -10.58
C PRO A 29 -6.56 -24.29 -12.01
N ASN A 30 -7.41 -23.30 -12.34
CA ASN A 30 -7.51 -22.74 -13.69
C ASN A 30 -6.70 -21.43 -13.85
N LEU A 31 -5.89 -21.04 -12.86
CA LEU A 31 -5.03 -19.86 -13.02
C LEU A 31 -4.09 -20.03 -14.22
N PRO A 32 -4.01 -19.01 -15.09
CA PRO A 32 -3.04 -19.00 -16.18
C PRO A 32 -1.63 -19.25 -15.64
N ARG A 33 -0.82 -19.97 -16.41
CA ARG A 33 0.57 -20.24 -16.06
C ARG A 33 1.50 -19.78 -17.18
N THR A 34 2.67 -19.33 -16.78
CA THR A 34 3.77 -19.07 -17.69
C THR A 34 4.27 -20.37 -18.34
N SER A 35 5.01 -20.27 -19.43
CA SER A 35 5.63 -21.42 -20.10
C SER A 35 6.63 -22.19 -19.21
N PHE A 36 7.13 -21.55 -18.15
CA PHE A 36 8.03 -22.16 -17.16
C PHE A 36 7.32 -22.59 -15.87
N GLY A 37 5.96 -22.61 -15.86
CA GLY A 37 5.14 -23.27 -14.85
C GLY A 37 4.68 -22.42 -13.66
N HIS A 38 5.14 -21.18 -13.50
CA HIS A 38 4.66 -20.27 -12.45
C HIS A 38 3.24 -19.77 -12.77
N PRO A 39 2.43 -19.41 -11.75
CA PRO A 39 1.21 -18.66 -12.00
C PRO A 39 1.52 -17.38 -12.78
N SER A 40 0.74 -17.08 -13.82
CA SER A 40 0.95 -15.88 -14.62
C SER A 40 0.27 -14.67 -13.97
N ILE A 41 1.06 -13.66 -13.66
CA ILE A 41 0.61 -12.33 -13.24
C ILE A 41 1.17 -11.26 -14.18
N GLU A 42 1.62 -11.66 -15.37
CA GLU A 42 2.16 -10.75 -16.39
C GLU A 42 1.12 -9.72 -16.82
N GLY A 43 1.62 -8.54 -17.17
CA GLY A 43 0.81 -7.45 -17.70
C GLY A 43 0.79 -6.22 -16.80
N ALA A 44 0.00 -5.24 -17.23
CA ALA A 44 -0.17 -3.98 -16.55
C ALA A 44 -1.36 -4.04 -15.58
N TRP A 45 -1.10 -3.65 -14.34
CA TRP A 45 -2.07 -3.68 -13.25
C TRP A 45 -2.19 -2.29 -12.63
N GLY A 46 -3.39 -1.82 -12.49
CA GLY A 46 -3.71 -0.55 -11.85
C GLY A 46 -5.00 -0.64 -11.07
N SER A 47 -5.29 0.39 -10.30
CA SER A 47 -6.58 0.55 -9.64
C SER A 47 -6.95 2.02 -9.55
N ASN A 48 -8.20 2.33 -9.79
CA ASN A 48 -8.75 3.69 -9.74
C ASN A 48 -9.48 3.96 -8.41
N TRP A 49 -9.00 3.39 -7.32
CA TRP A 49 -9.57 3.64 -6.01
C TRP A 49 -8.45 3.85 -4.98
N VAL A 50 -8.74 4.64 -3.96
CA VAL A 50 -7.81 4.90 -2.87
C VAL A 50 -8.20 4.07 -1.67
N LEU A 51 -7.30 3.20 -1.26
CA LEU A 51 -7.41 2.50 0.01
C LEU A 51 -6.58 3.25 1.04
N PRO A 52 -7.20 3.87 2.05
CA PRO A 52 -6.45 4.48 3.15
C PRO A 52 -5.53 3.45 3.81
N LEU A 53 -4.36 3.90 4.22
CA LEU A 53 -3.40 3.03 4.91
C LEU A 53 -3.95 2.60 6.27
N GLU A 54 -4.42 3.57 7.05
CA GLU A 54 -4.89 3.39 8.43
C GLU A 54 -6.41 3.57 8.57
N ALA A 55 -6.93 3.13 9.70
CA ALA A 55 -8.30 3.41 10.08
C ALA A 55 -8.54 4.91 10.28
N SER A 56 -9.74 5.37 10.03
CA SER A 56 -10.17 6.73 10.32
C SER A 56 -11.42 6.72 11.21
N ALA A 57 -11.70 7.88 11.82
CA ALA A 57 -12.94 8.03 12.60
C ALA A 57 -14.21 7.80 11.74
N ARG A 58 -14.13 8.04 10.42
CA ARG A 58 -15.23 7.82 9.48
C ARG A 58 -15.37 6.35 9.05
N THR A 59 -14.27 5.61 9.08
CA THR A 59 -14.19 4.21 8.64
C THR A 59 -13.40 3.38 9.66
N PRO A 60 -13.93 3.20 10.88
CA PRO A 60 -13.24 2.42 11.92
C PRO A 60 -13.23 0.93 11.63
N MET A 61 -14.23 0.44 10.88
CA MET A 61 -14.37 -0.98 10.54
C MET A 61 -13.44 -1.37 9.38
N LEU A 62 -12.88 -2.57 9.44
CA LEU A 62 -12.03 -3.13 8.37
C LEU A 62 -12.85 -3.51 7.14
N VAL A 63 -14.05 -4.02 7.35
CA VAL A 63 -14.92 -4.56 6.30
C VAL A 63 -16.24 -3.80 6.30
N LEU A 64 -16.72 -3.44 5.11
CA LEU A 64 -18.04 -2.85 4.93
C LEU A 64 -18.99 -3.82 4.22
N PRO A 65 -20.28 -3.79 4.59
CA PRO A 65 -21.33 -4.40 3.78
C PRO A 65 -21.35 -3.83 2.36
N GLU A 66 -21.71 -4.63 1.36
CA GLU A 66 -21.68 -4.24 -0.05
C GLU A 66 -22.46 -2.93 -0.33
N ALA A 67 -23.62 -2.74 0.30
CA ALA A 67 -24.42 -1.53 0.13
C ALA A 67 -23.67 -0.27 0.63
N ALA A 68 -23.02 -0.34 1.80
CA ALA A 68 -22.25 0.75 2.36
C ALA A 68 -20.98 1.01 1.53
N ALA A 69 -20.34 -0.03 1.03
CA ALA A 69 -19.18 0.08 0.16
C ALA A 69 -19.53 0.80 -1.17
N LYS A 70 -20.68 0.48 -1.76
CA LYS A 70 -21.17 1.18 -2.97
C LYS A 70 -21.47 2.65 -2.71
N GLN A 71 -22.09 2.99 -1.58
CA GLN A 71 -22.34 4.39 -1.21
C GLN A 71 -21.04 5.16 -1.01
N MET A 72 -20.07 4.57 -0.36
CA MET A 72 -18.74 5.18 -0.16
C MET A 72 -18.01 5.39 -1.48
N ALA A 73 -18.04 4.41 -2.38
CA ALA A 73 -17.45 4.51 -3.70
C ALA A 73 -18.11 5.64 -4.53
N ALA A 74 -19.44 5.73 -4.51
CA ALA A 74 -20.16 6.79 -5.22
C ALA A 74 -19.83 8.19 -4.68
N ALA A 75 -19.73 8.33 -3.34
CA ALA A 75 -19.34 9.59 -2.73
C ALA A 75 -17.90 9.99 -3.09
N TYR A 76 -16.99 9.01 -3.15
CA TYR A 76 -15.62 9.23 -3.56
C TYR A 76 -15.53 9.63 -5.05
N ALA A 77 -16.21 8.90 -5.93
CA ALA A 77 -16.26 9.20 -7.36
C ALA A 77 -16.78 10.61 -7.63
N LYS A 78 -17.84 11.01 -6.91
CA LYS A 78 -18.34 12.39 -6.98
C LYS A 78 -17.30 13.41 -6.56
N GLY A 79 -16.60 13.17 -5.46
CA GLY A 79 -15.55 14.07 -4.98
C GLY A 79 -14.39 14.21 -5.97
N VAL A 80 -13.98 13.12 -6.62
CA VAL A 80 -12.96 13.13 -7.68
C VAL A 80 -13.44 13.90 -8.88
N GLY A 81 -14.67 13.68 -9.35
CA GLY A 81 -15.27 14.41 -10.45
C GLY A 81 -15.32 15.92 -10.16
N ASP A 82 -15.85 16.30 -9.00
CA ASP A 82 -15.92 17.70 -8.58
C ASP A 82 -14.52 18.36 -8.47
N ALA A 83 -13.48 17.61 -8.15
CA ALA A 83 -12.11 18.10 -8.08
C ALA A 83 -11.52 18.32 -9.48
N LEU A 84 -11.70 17.36 -10.39
CA LEU A 84 -11.22 17.43 -11.77
C LEU A 84 -11.91 18.56 -12.53
N ASP A 85 -13.21 18.73 -12.35
CA ASP A 85 -13.96 19.82 -12.96
C ASP A 85 -13.49 21.22 -12.52
N ARG A 86 -12.99 21.33 -11.29
CA ARG A 86 -12.38 22.59 -10.78
C ARG A 86 -11.00 22.88 -11.36
N GLN A 87 -10.28 21.88 -11.81
CA GLN A 87 -8.95 22.07 -12.40
C GLN A 87 -8.99 22.60 -13.83
N LEU A 88 -10.19 22.75 -14.41
CA LEU A 88 -10.41 23.31 -15.76
C LEU A 88 -9.62 22.61 -16.87
N ASP A 89 -9.25 21.37 -16.67
CA ASP A 89 -8.61 20.56 -17.69
C ASP A 89 -9.68 19.70 -18.40
N PRO A 90 -10.13 20.12 -19.60
CA PRO A 90 -11.14 19.38 -20.36
C PRO A 90 -10.62 18.07 -20.95
N GLU A 91 -9.29 17.86 -20.92
CA GLU A 91 -8.64 16.72 -21.54
C GLU A 91 -8.40 15.56 -20.57
N VAL A 92 -8.81 15.68 -19.31
CA VAL A 92 -8.70 14.57 -18.36
C VAL A 92 -9.50 13.37 -18.86
N PRO A 93 -8.86 12.24 -19.17
CA PRO A 93 -9.54 11.07 -19.68
C PRO A 93 -10.64 10.59 -18.74
N GLU A 94 -11.77 10.15 -19.29
CA GLU A 94 -12.87 9.57 -18.51
C GLU A 94 -12.41 8.41 -17.62
N THR A 95 -11.39 7.68 -18.03
CA THR A 95 -10.78 6.61 -17.24
C THR A 95 -10.21 7.08 -15.90
N MET A 96 -9.74 8.32 -15.79
CA MET A 96 -9.28 8.90 -14.53
C MET A 96 -10.44 9.30 -13.61
N ARG A 97 -11.65 9.43 -14.15
CA ARG A 97 -12.86 9.72 -13.39
C ARG A 97 -13.53 8.47 -12.85
N GLN A 98 -13.17 7.31 -13.39
CA GLN A 98 -13.75 6.04 -12.97
C GLN A 98 -13.17 5.60 -11.63
N VAL A 99 -14.03 5.33 -10.68
CA VAL A 99 -13.68 4.77 -9.38
C VAL A 99 -14.28 3.36 -9.30
N GLU A 100 -13.43 2.37 -9.22
CA GLU A 100 -13.84 0.96 -9.17
C GLU A 100 -14.49 0.56 -7.84
N GLY A 101 -14.43 1.42 -6.84
CA GLY A 101 -14.97 1.18 -5.51
C GLY A 101 -13.93 0.68 -4.53
N LEU A 102 -14.38 0.14 -3.39
CA LEU A 102 -13.49 -0.44 -2.40
C LEU A 102 -12.97 -1.81 -2.87
N PRO A 103 -11.71 -2.16 -2.55
CA PRO A 103 -11.14 -3.43 -2.95
C PRO A 103 -11.89 -4.61 -2.38
N LEU A 104 -12.08 -5.62 -3.21
CA LEU A 104 -12.60 -6.90 -2.81
C LEU A 104 -11.43 -7.83 -2.48
N VAL A 105 -11.14 -8.00 -1.20
CA VAL A 105 -10.08 -8.89 -0.74
C VAL A 105 -10.72 -10.11 -0.11
N ARG A 106 -10.57 -11.28 -0.75
CA ARG A 106 -11.16 -12.54 -0.28
C ARG A 106 -12.67 -12.46 -0.04
N GLY A 107 -13.39 -11.78 -0.93
CA GLY A 107 -14.83 -11.58 -0.83
C GLY A 107 -15.30 -10.49 0.15
N GLU A 108 -14.37 -9.75 0.75
CA GLU A 108 -14.68 -8.67 1.70
C GLU A 108 -14.28 -7.30 1.16
N ARG A 109 -15.18 -6.31 1.26
CA ARG A 109 -14.88 -4.92 0.91
C ARG A 109 -14.04 -4.27 2.00
N ARG A 110 -12.78 -3.98 1.70
CA ARG A 110 -11.80 -3.44 2.65
C ARG A 110 -11.81 -1.92 2.65
N THR A 111 -11.70 -1.34 3.85
CA THR A 111 -11.67 0.13 4.05
C THR A 111 -10.27 0.67 4.29
N ARG A 112 -9.30 -0.19 4.54
CA ARG A 112 -7.92 0.19 4.85
C ARG A 112 -6.94 -0.94 4.54
N ALA A 113 -5.68 -0.58 4.37
CA ALA A 113 -4.60 -1.54 4.12
C ALA A 113 -4.10 -2.22 5.40
N VAL A 114 -4.03 -1.48 6.52
CA VAL A 114 -3.58 -2.03 7.82
C VAL A 114 -4.66 -2.91 8.42
N VAL A 115 -4.38 -4.20 8.48
CA VAL A 115 -5.25 -5.24 9.05
C VAL A 115 -4.82 -5.60 10.47
N ILE A 116 -3.53 -5.63 10.73
CA ILE A 116 -2.92 -5.90 12.03
C ILE A 116 -1.99 -4.74 12.36
N PRO A 117 -2.11 -4.16 13.55
CA PRO A 117 -3.02 -4.50 14.66
C PRO A 117 -4.50 -4.19 14.34
N ALA A 118 -5.42 -4.80 15.11
CA ALA A 118 -6.86 -4.75 14.83
C ALA A 118 -7.48 -3.34 14.89
N ASN A 119 -6.85 -2.41 15.63
CA ASN A 119 -7.24 -0.99 15.62
C ASN A 119 -6.99 -0.32 14.26
N GLY A 120 -6.28 -1.00 13.34
CA GLY A 120 -5.99 -0.51 12.01
C GLY A 120 -5.01 0.66 11.95
N MET A 121 -4.22 0.86 13.00
CA MET A 121 -3.21 1.92 13.08
C MET A 121 -1.81 1.33 13.01
N LEU A 122 -0.89 1.99 12.32
CA LEU A 122 0.51 1.61 12.34
C LEU A 122 1.09 1.76 13.76
N PRO A 123 1.90 0.80 14.23
CA PRO A 123 2.43 0.81 15.59
C PRO A 123 3.60 1.79 15.73
N TYR A 124 3.40 3.04 15.38
CA TYR A 124 4.39 4.08 15.55
C TYR A 124 4.71 4.30 17.03
N THR A 125 5.97 4.61 17.32
CA THR A 125 6.30 5.21 18.60
C THR A 125 5.60 6.57 18.74
N PRO A 126 5.34 7.08 19.96
CA PRO A 126 4.75 8.40 20.14
C PRO A 126 5.50 9.52 19.40
N ALA A 127 6.81 9.48 19.38
CA ALA A 127 7.64 10.45 18.66
C ALA A 127 7.46 10.36 17.14
N ALA A 128 7.44 9.15 16.57
CA ALA A 128 7.24 8.95 15.14
C ALA A 128 5.81 9.34 14.70
N ARG A 129 4.80 9.08 15.55
CA ARG A 129 3.42 9.52 15.29
C ARG A 129 3.34 11.06 15.26
N ALA A 130 3.91 11.73 16.24
CA ALA A 130 3.94 13.18 16.29
C ALA A 130 4.65 13.79 15.08
N GLU A 131 5.73 13.16 14.61
CA GLU A 131 6.45 13.59 13.42
C GLU A 131 5.60 13.43 12.15
N ALA A 132 4.96 12.27 11.96
CA ALA A 132 4.07 12.01 10.83
C ALA A 132 2.89 13.00 10.79
N GLU A 133 2.31 13.32 11.94
CA GLU A 133 1.22 14.29 12.06
C GLU A 133 1.69 15.73 11.82
N ARG A 134 2.92 16.07 12.18
CA ARG A 134 3.52 17.38 11.89
C ARG A 134 3.70 17.55 10.38
N GLY A 135 4.31 16.59 9.70
CA GLY A 135 4.49 16.62 8.26
C GLY A 135 3.19 16.77 7.46
N GLN A 136 2.08 16.24 7.99
CA GLN A 136 0.77 16.42 7.36
C GLN A 136 0.15 17.81 7.60
N ARG A 137 0.45 18.46 8.73
CA ARG A 137 -0.15 19.75 9.12
C ARG A 137 0.57 20.95 8.55
N ASP A 138 1.87 20.92 8.59
CA ASP A 138 2.65 22.13 8.35
C ASP A 138 2.93 22.38 6.88
N GLY A 139 2.69 21.37 5.99
CA GLY A 139 2.81 21.54 4.54
C GLY A 139 4.06 22.30 4.12
N GLY A 140 5.10 22.27 5.00
CA GLY A 140 6.30 23.05 4.90
C GLY A 140 7.04 22.70 3.62
N TYR A 141 7.29 23.72 2.83
CA TYR A 141 8.08 23.60 1.62
C TYR A 141 9.25 24.58 1.63
N ASP A 142 9.54 25.11 2.81
CA ASP A 142 10.58 26.11 2.96
C ASP A 142 11.98 25.50 2.95
N ASN A 143 12.12 24.29 3.48
CA ASN A 143 13.37 23.55 3.48
C ASN A 143 13.29 22.29 2.61
N ILE A 144 14.42 21.88 2.05
CA ILE A 144 14.50 20.69 1.19
C ILE A 144 14.11 19.39 1.94
N GLU A 145 14.38 19.33 3.24
CA GLU A 145 14.06 18.18 4.10
C GLU A 145 12.56 18.01 4.32
N GLU A 146 11.78 19.07 4.16
CA GLU A 146 10.31 19.06 4.28
C GLU A 146 9.64 18.56 3.01
N ARG A 147 10.37 18.56 1.89
CA ARG A 147 9.87 18.08 0.61
C ARG A 147 9.71 16.56 0.63
N PRO A 148 8.65 16.04 0.03
CA PRO A 148 8.49 14.58 -0.11
C PRO A 148 9.64 13.96 -0.91
N ASN A 149 9.97 12.72 -0.60
CA ASN A 149 11.10 12.02 -1.19
C ASN A 149 11.09 11.99 -2.72
N TRP A 150 9.93 11.93 -3.34
CA TRP A 150 9.79 11.93 -4.79
C TRP A 150 10.15 13.28 -5.43
N GLU A 151 9.88 14.41 -4.76
CA GLU A 151 10.35 15.74 -5.21
C GLU A 151 11.86 15.91 -5.04
N ARG A 152 12.43 15.27 -4.03
CA ARG A 152 13.86 15.29 -3.75
C ARG A 152 14.68 14.32 -4.61
N CYS A 153 14.04 13.60 -5.53
CA CYS A 153 14.65 12.56 -6.33
C CYS A 153 15.35 11.45 -5.53
N VAL A 154 14.92 11.22 -4.28
CA VAL A 154 15.51 10.20 -3.42
C VAL A 154 14.96 8.81 -3.78
N ARG A 155 13.65 8.73 -4.05
CA ARG A 155 12.98 7.51 -4.47
C ARG A 155 11.62 7.82 -5.09
N SER A 156 11.12 6.89 -5.89
CA SER A 156 9.80 6.98 -6.49
C SER A 156 8.73 6.24 -5.69
N LEU A 157 7.52 6.19 -6.22
CA LEU A 157 6.39 5.50 -5.62
C LEU A 157 6.41 3.96 -5.81
N GLY A 158 7.44 3.42 -6.45
CA GLY A 158 7.66 1.97 -6.63
C GLY A 158 8.31 1.26 -5.45
N GLN A 159 8.64 1.98 -4.40
CA GLN A 159 9.29 1.44 -3.20
C GLN A 159 8.42 0.41 -2.47
N PRO A 160 9.04 -0.60 -1.81
CA PRO A 160 8.31 -1.51 -0.93
C PRO A 160 7.85 -0.81 0.37
N PRO A 161 6.72 -1.23 0.96
CA PRO A 161 5.73 -2.10 0.34
C PRO A 161 5.00 -1.36 -0.78
N VAL A 162 4.66 -2.11 -1.84
CA VAL A 162 3.98 -1.54 -3.02
C VAL A 162 2.52 -1.30 -2.68
N PHE A 163 2.17 -0.08 -2.27
CA PHE A 163 0.77 0.30 -2.04
C PHE A 163 0.08 0.72 -3.33
N PRO A 164 -1.23 0.46 -3.46
CA PRO A 164 -2.02 1.11 -4.48
C PRO A 164 -2.05 2.62 -4.19
N ILE A 165 -1.66 3.41 -5.17
CA ILE A 165 -1.72 4.86 -5.10
C ILE A 165 -2.85 5.27 -6.01
N GLY A 166 -3.78 6.06 -5.49
CA GLY A 166 -4.84 6.65 -6.29
C GLY A 166 -4.27 7.39 -7.49
N SER A 167 -5.07 7.58 -8.53
CA SER A 167 -4.70 8.23 -9.80
C SER A 167 -3.85 7.39 -10.77
N GLY A 168 -4.15 6.10 -10.85
CA GLY A 168 -3.72 5.32 -12.01
C GLY A 168 -2.21 5.22 -12.15
N ASN A 169 -1.51 4.78 -11.10
CA ASN A 169 -0.09 4.43 -11.20
C ASN A 169 0.04 2.94 -11.55
N PRO A 170 -0.14 2.54 -12.82
CA PRO A 170 -0.06 1.15 -13.19
C PRO A 170 1.33 0.57 -12.95
N ARG A 171 1.33 -0.71 -12.67
CA ARG A 171 2.54 -1.50 -12.54
C ARG A 171 2.50 -2.61 -13.55
N GLU A 172 3.61 -2.78 -14.24
CA GLU A 172 3.80 -3.89 -15.14
C GLU A 172 4.60 -4.98 -14.43
N PHE A 173 4.07 -6.20 -14.48
CA PHE A 173 4.76 -7.39 -14.03
C PHE A 173 5.30 -8.16 -15.24
N ILE A 174 6.61 -8.37 -15.27
CA ILE A 174 7.30 -9.16 -16.30
C ILE A 174 7.92 -10.35 -15.59
N GLN A 175 7.59 -11.55 -16.04
CA GLN A 175 8.07 -12.79 -15.45
C GLN A 175 9.09 -13.48 -16.36
N THR A 176 10.16 -13.97 -15.75
CA THR A 176 11.13 -14.85 -16.39
C THR A 176 11.32 -16.09 -15.52
N PRO A 177 12.04 -17.13 -16.00
CA PRO A 177 12.33 -18.30 -15.17
C PRO A 177 13.07 -17.98 -13.86
N ASP A 178 13.90 -16.91 -13.86
CA ASP A 178 14.86 -16.63 -12.79
C ASP A 178 14.47 -15.44 -11.91
N GLN A 179 13.53 -14.61 -12.38
CA GLN A 179 13.20 -13.36 -11.70
C GLN A 179 11.83 -12.82 -12.08
N ILE A 180 11.34 -11.88 -11.27
CA ILE A 180 10.21 -11.04 -11.62
C ILE A 180 10.65 -9.57 -11.64
N VAL A 181 10.19 -8.83 -12.64
CA VAL A 181 10.38 -7.38 -12.72
C VAL A 181 9.06 -6.70 -12.37
N VAL A 182 9.11 -5.76 -11.44
CA VAL A 182 7.97 -4.89 -11.11
C VAL A 182 8.34 -3.50 -11.60
N HIS A 183 7.79 -3.12 -12.74
CA HIS A 183 7.96 -1.80 -13.32
C HIS A 183 6.81 -0.89 -12.89
N THR A 184 7.13 0.25 -12.30
CA THR A 184 6.16 1.24 -11.85
C THR A 184 6.20 2.42 -12.82
N GLU A 185 5.05 2.77 -13.42
CA GLU A 185 4.99 3.84 -14.42
C GLU A 185 5.40 5.18 -13.82
N TYR A 186 4.84 5.54 -12.67
CA TYR A 186 5.19 6.78 -12.01
C TYR A 186 6.62 6.71 -11.44
N GLY A 187 7.48 7.56 -11.98
CA GLY A 187 8.91 7.58 -11.66
C GLY A 187 9.77 6.64 -12.51
N GLY A 188 9.16 5.81 -13.38
CA GLY A 188 9.89 4.91 -14.29
C GLY A 188 10.75 3.88 -13.58
N GLU A 189 10.36 3.45 -12.38
CA GLU A 189 11.18 2.60 -11.52
C GLU A 189 10.95 1.12 -11.79
N ALA A 190 12.03 0.40 -12.07
CA ALA A 190 12.00 -1.05 -12.26
C ALA A 190 12.71 -1.77 -11.10
N ARG A 191 11.99 -2.65 -10.41
CA ARG A 191 12.55 -3.55 -9.41
C ARG A 191 12.76 -4.92 -10.03
N ILE A 192 14.01 -5.35 -10.14
CA ILE A 192 14.40 -6.67 -10.64
C ILE A 192 14.59 -7.57 -9.42
N ILE A 193 13.73 -8.55 -9.24
CA ILE A 193 13.62 -9.36 -8.04
C ILE A 193 13.90 -10.82 -8.39
N PRO A 194 15.06 -11.37 -8.04
CA PRO A 194 15.41 -12.75 -8.35
C PRO A 194 14.61 -13.75 -7.51
N TYR A 195 14.34 -14.92 -8.08
CA TYR A 195 13.84 -16.07 -7.35
C TYR A 195 15.00 -16.74 -6.62
N THR A 196 15.15 -16.42 -5.34
CA THR A 196 16.20 -16.94 -4.47
C THR A 196 15.74 -16.87 -3.01
N ASP A 197 16.42 -17.60 -2.14
CA ASP A 197 16.20 -17.62 -0.70
C ASP A 197 17.25 -16.83 0.08
N THR A 198 18.20 -16.19 -0.61
CA THR A 198 19.34 -15.51 0.01
C THR A 198 19.47 -14.08 -0.47
N HIS A 199 19.43 -13.16 0.49
CA HIS A 199 19.73 -11.75 0.25
C HIS A 199 21.21 -11.49 -0.03
N LYS A 200 21.48 -10.48 -0.86
CA LYS A 200 22.84 -9.99 -1.07
C LYS A 200 23.42 -9.41 0.23
N PRO A 201 24.75 -9.43 0.38
CA PRO A 201 25.41 -8.68 1.45
C PRO A 201 25.01 -7.20 1.45
N LYS A 202 24.81 -6.61 2.64
CA LYS A 202 24.31 -5.24 2.84
C LYS A 202 25.02 -4.18 1.97
N MET A 203 26.29 -4.36 1.69
CA MET A 203 27.09 -3.44 0.86
C MET A 203 26.59 -3.34 -0.60
N PHE A 204 25.76 -4.26 -1.06
CA PHE A 204 25.16 -4.28 -2.40
C PHE A 204 23.69 -3.87 -2.43
N TRP A 205 23.13 -3.44 -1.30
CA TRP A 205 21.74 -2.98 -1.27
C TRP A 205 21.59 -1.63 -1.95
N GLY A 206 20.54 -1.51 -2.76
CA GLY A 206 20.21 -0.24 -3.41
C GLY A 206 19.31 0.65 -2.54
N LEU A 207 18.89 1.76 -3.11
CA LEU A 207 17.94 2.70 -2.44
C LEU A 207 16.59 2.06 -2.09
N LEU A 208 16.21 1.00 -2.80
CA LEU A 208 14.98 0.24 -2.57
C LEU A 208 15.22 -1.02 -1.72
N GLY A 209 16.38 -1.11 -1.09
CA GLY A 209 16.82 -2.30 -0.39
C GLY A 209 17.25 -3.43 -1.32
N ASP A 210 17.23 -4.65 -0.82
CA ASP A 210 17.45 -5.88 -1.58
C ASP A 210 16.19 -6.75 -1.47
N ALA A 211 15.62 -7.10 -2.60
CA ALA A 211 14.39 -7.87 -2.69
C ALA A 211 14.67 -9.25 -3.27
N ILE A 212 14.06 -10.28 -2.69
CA ILE A 212 14.03 -11.64 -3.20
C ILE A 212 12.58 -12.11 -3.32
N ALA A 213 12.33 -13.08 -4.17
CA ALA A 213 11.00 -13.61 -4.38
C ALA A 213 10.97 -15.14 -4.38
N ARG A 214 9.82 -15.68 -4.01
CA ARG A 214 9.48 -17.10 -4.14
C ARG A 214 8.00 -17.29 -4.37
N TRP A 215 7.65 -18.44 -4.90
CA TRP A 215 6.26 -18.86 -5.05
C TRP A 215 5.86 -19.81 -3.93
N GLU A 216 4.77 -19.51 -3.25
CA GLU A 216 4.10 -20.37 -2.28
C GLU A 216 2.74 -20.77 -2.85
N GLY A 217 2.69 -21.90 -3.56
CA GLY A 217 1.50 -22.29 -4.33
C GLY A 217 1.17 -21.26 -5.41
N ASN A 218 0.04 -20.58 -5.29
CA ASN A 218 -0.38 -19.52 -6.21
C ASN A 218 -0.08 -18.09 -5.70
N THR A 219 0.68 -17.98 -4.64
CA THR A 219 1.04 -16.69 -4.03
C THR A 219 2.50 -16.36 -4.31
N LEU A 220 2.75 -15.21 -4.93
CA LEU A 220 4.08 -14.64 -5.02
C LEU A 220 4.42 -13.95 -3.71
N VAL A 221 5.49 -14.37 -3.07
CA VAL A 221 6.03 -13.74 -1.86
C VAL A 221 7.29 -12.98 -2.21
N ILE A 222 7.30 -11.68 -1.94
CA ILE A 222 8.46 -10.82 -2.10
C ILE A 222 8.90 -10.36 -0.72
N GLU A 223 10.14 -10.67 -0.37
CA GLU A 223 10.80 -10.21 0.85
C GLU A 223 11.80 -9.11 0.50
N THR A 224 11.78 -8.02 1.26
CA THR A 224 12.70 -6.89 1.03
C THR A 224 13.34 -6.49 2.33
N VAL A 225 14.66 -6.33 2.33
CA VAL A 225 15.49 -5.87 3.45
C VAL A 225 16.25 -4.58 3.06
N GLY A 226 16.50 -3.69 4.07
CA GLY A 226 17.26 -2.46 3.84
C GLY A 226 16.54 -1.18 4.11
#